data_88787b3c0c6193a3692c4cb98c3d46b1
#
_entry.id   88787b3c0c6193a3692c4cb98c3d46b1
#
_cell.length_a   1.000
_cell.length_b   1.000
_cell.length_c   1.000
_cell.angle_alpha   90.00
_cell.angle_beta   90.00
_cell.angle_gamma   90.00
#
_symmetry.space_group_name_H-M   'P 1'
#
loop_
_entity.id
_entity.type
_entity.pdbx_description
1 polymer ?
#
loop_
_entity_poly.entity_id
_entity_poly.type
_entity_poly.pdbx_seq_one_letter_code
_entity_poly.pdbx_strand_id
1 'polypeptide(L)'
;MNVKEMDYFVALYDVARVINASLEPSDVLGEIVNCVVRSMGVKACSLRLLASGGKKLVMGAASGLSSAYLNKGPILVAESGLDRKALKGKPVFLKDAQTDRDFQYGDKAATEGITSVLVVPLLLEKKAIGILRVYTEKFREFSAREVRFLEAVANLSAIALDNARLHKTLQTRCDLMTAHKYRIDDN
;
A
#
# COMPACT_ATOMS: atom_id res chain seq x y z
N MET A 1 12.42 22.69 -20.25
CA MET A 1 11.95 21.31 -20.51
C MET A 1 10.60 21.17 -19.83
N ASN A 2 9.52 21.26 -20.62
CA ASN A 2 8.16 21.13 -20.08
C ASN A 2 8.00 19.73 -19.50
N VAL A 3 7.89 19.64 -18.18
CA VAL A 3 7.41 18.45 -17.50
C VAL A 3 5.97 18.25 -18.00
N LYS A 4 5.72 17.21 -18.80
CA LYS A 4 4.37 16.81 -19.18
C LYS A 4 3.56 16.74 -17.88
N GLU A 5 2.53 17.57 -17.78
CA GLU A 5 1.58 17.48 -16.67
C GLU A 5 1.07 16.06 -16.62
N MET A 6 1.46 15.35 -15.57
CA MET A 6 1.11 13.95 -15.40
C MET A 6 -0.41 13.90 -15.17
N ASP A 7 -1.13 13.25 -16.06
CA ASP A 7 -2.58 13.16 -15.94
C ASP A 7 -2.96 12.11 -14.89
N TYR A 8 -3.06 12.57 -13.64
CA TYR A 8 -3.49 11.72 -12.53
C TYR A 8 -4.91 11.15 -12.67
N PHE A 9 -5.73 11.76 -13.54
CA PHE A 9 -7.06 11.23 -13.85
C PHE A 9 -6.94 9.92 -14.65
N VAL A 10 -6.08 9.89 -15.68
CA VAL A 10 -5.81 8.68 -16.46
C VAL A 10 -5.21 7.59 -15.56
N ALA A 11 -4.28 7.96 -14.67
CA ALA A 11 -3.69 7.00 -13.73
C ALA A 11 -4.73 6.41 -12.76
N LEU A 12 -5.67 7.22 -12.25
CA LEU A 12 -6.77 6.73 -11.40
C LEU A 12 -7.74 5.82 -12.17
N TYR A 13 -8.02 6.16 -13.44
CA TYR A 13 -8.82 5.30 -14.31
C TYR A 13 -8.16 3.93 -14.51
N ASP A 14 -6.84 3.92 -14.77
CA ASP A 14 -6.09 2.66 -14.92
C ASP A 14 -6.09 1.85 -13.63
N VAL A 15 -5.92 2.47 -12.47
CA VAL A 15 -6.04 1.79 -11.16
C VAL A 15 -7.44 1.18 -10.98
N ALA A 16 -8.49 1.93 -11.26
CA ALA A 16 -9.86 1.43 -11.16
C ALA A 16 -10.12 0.25 -12.11
N ARG A 17 -9.56 0.29 -13.32
CA ARG A 17 -9.64 -0.80 -14.29
C ARG A 17 -8.94 -2.06 -13.80
N VAL A 18 -7.76 -1.93 -13.22
CA VAL A 18 -6.98 -3.05 -12.66
C VAL A 18 -7.76 -3.72 -11.51
N ILE A 19 -8.36 -2.93 -10.62
CA ILE A 19 -9.15 -3.45 -9.49
C ILE A 19 -10.33 -4.30 -9.98
N ASN A 20 -10.92 -3.96 -11.11
CA ASN A 20 -12.05 -4.71 -11.69
C ASN A 20 -11.61 -5.91 -12.56
N ALA A 21 -10.33 -6.01 -12.92
CA ALA A 21 -9.85 -7.03 -13.85
C ALA A 21 -9.42 -8.35 -13.18
N SER A 22 -9.11 -8.35 -11.88
CA SER A 22 -8.66 -9.53 -11.16
C SER A 22 -9.29 -9.63 -9.77
N LEU A 23 -9.57 -10.87 -9.35
CA LEU A 23 -10.00 -11.18 -7.98
C LEU A 23 -8.81 -11.58 -7.08
N GLU A 24 -7.61 -11.72 -7.65
CA GLU A 24 -6.41 -12.05 -6.88
C GLU A 24 -5.79 -10.76 -6.31
N PRO A 25 -5.84 -10.55 -4.97
CA PRO A 25 -5.38 -9.31 -4.35
C PRO A 25 -3.90 -8.99 -4.63
N SER A 26 -3.04 -10.01 -4.69
CA SER A 26 -1.60 -9.86 -4.95
C SER A 26 -1.32 -9.19 -6.29
N ASP A 27 -2.02 -9.61 -7.35
CA ASP A 27 -1.84 -9.10 -8.70
C ASP A 27 -2.33 -7.65 -8.78
N VAL A 28 -3.52 -7.40 -8.23
CA VAL A 28 -4.11 -6.06 -8.18
C VAL A 28 -3.20 -5.08 -7.44
N LEU A 29 -2.70 -5.45 -6.27
CA LEU A 29 -1.81 -4.59 -5.48
C LEU A 29 -0.46 -4.36 -6.19
N GLY A 30 0.08 -5.37 -6.87
CA GLY A 30 1.29 -5.26 -7.68
C GLY A 30 1.14 -4.22 -8.79
N GLU A 31 0.05 -4.28 -9.55
CA GLU A 31 -0.22 -3.31 -10.62
C GLU A 31 -0.48 -1.89 -10.07
N ILE A 32 -1.14 -1.77 -8.91
CA ILE A 32 -1.36 -0.46 -8.27
C ILE A 32 -0.02 0.20 -7.92
N VAL A 33 0.91 -0.49 -7.26
CA VAL A 33 2.20 0.11 -6.88
C VAL A 33 3.05 0.43 -8.12
N ASN A 34 2.98 -0.38 -9.18
CA ASN A 34 3.60 -0.09 -10.48
C ASN A 34 3.02 1.17 -11.12
N CYS A 35 1.70 1.31 -11.12
CA CYS A 35 1.02 2.50 -11.63
C CYS A 35 1.47 3.76 -10.88
N VAL A 36 1.52 3.72 -9.55
CA VAL A 36 1.97 4.85 -8.72
C VAL A 36 3.41 5.25 -9.06
N VAL A 37 4.33 4.29 -9.17
CA VAL A 37 5.73 4.57 -9.52
C VAL A 37 5.83 5.30 -10.86
N ARG A 38 5.15 4.80 -11.89
CA ARG A 38 5.15 5.43 -13.22
C ARG A 38 4.49 6.80 -13.21
N SER A 39 3.32 6.92 -12.60
CA SER A 39 2.51 8.15 -12.65
C SER A 39 3.06 9.28 -11.81
N MET A 40 3.75 9.00 -10.70
CA MET A 40 4.37 10.02 -9.87
C MET A 40 5.85 10.28 -10.21
N GLY A 41 6.46 9.43 -11.05
CA GLY A 41 7.90 9.51 -11.35
C GLY A 41 8.74 9.42 -10.07
N VAL A 42 8.39 8.49 -9.18
CA VAL A 42 9.10 8.24 -7.92
C VAL A 42 10.02 7.02 -8.06
N LYS A 43 11.02 6.90 -7.18
CA LYS A 43 11.94 5.76 -7.16
C LYS A 43 11.20 4.44 -6.92
N ALA A 44 10.31 4.43 -5.94
CA ALA A 44 9.64 3.22 -5.51
C ALA A 44 8.30 3.50 -4.82
N CYS A 45 7.47 2.48 -4.76
CA CYS A 45 6.23 2.46 -4.00
C CYS A 45 6.10 1.14 -3.23
N SER A 46 5.51 1.17 -2.04
CA SER A 46 5.12 -0.03 -1.30
C SER A 46 3.78 0.13 -0.62
N LEU A 47 2.97 -0.93 -0.67
CA LEU A 47 1.73 -1.07 0.05
C LEU A 47 1.93 -2.09 1.18
N ARG A 48 1.56 -1.71 2.40
CA ARG A 48 1.68 -2.57 3.57
C ARG A 48 0.37 -2.63 4.32
N LEU A 49 0.04 -3.82 4.80
CA LEU A 49 -1.20 -4.09 5.52
C LEU A 49 -0.92 -4.23 7.01
N LEU A 50 -1.83 -3.70 7.81
CA LEU A 50 -1.76 -3.84 9.25
C LEU A 50 -2.13 -5.28 9.63
N ALA A 51 -1.20 -6.00 10.23
CA ALA A 51 -1.44 -7.38 10.67
C ALA A 51 -2.47 -7.44 11.80
N SER A 52 -3.09 -8.61 11.98
CA SER A 52 -3.98 -8.88 13.10
C SER A 52 -3.32 -8.51 14.43
N GLY A 53 -3.99 -7.72 15.25
CA GLY A 53 -3.43 -7.17 16.50
C GLY A 53 -2.75 -5.81 16.38
N GLY A 54 -2.63 -5.22 15.19
CA GLY A 54 -2.24 -3.82 14.98
C GLY A 54 -0.79 -3.46 15.31
N LYS A 55 0.08 -4.44 15.56
CA LYS A 55 1.45 -4.21 16.03
C LYS A 55 2.50 -4.13 14.94
N LYS A 56 2.24 -4.69 13.77
CA LYS A 56 3.19 -4.74 12.64
C LYS A 56 2.51 -4.52 11.30
N LEU A 57 3.27 -4.00 10.35
CA LEU A 57 2.89 -3.83 8.96
C LEU A 57 3.59 -4.91 8.13
N VAL A 58 2.80 -5.71 7.43
CA VAL A 58 3.27 -6.75 6.52
C VAL A 58 3.25 -6.25 5.07
N MET A 59 4.16 -6.74 4.24
CA MET A 59 4.22 -6.37 2.83
C MET A 59 3.01 -6.94 2.09
N GLY A 60 2.27 -6.09 1.39
CA GLY A 60 1.25 -6.47 0.43
C GLY A 60 1.81 -6.47 -0.99
N ALA A 61 2.43 -5.35 -1.41
CA ALA A 61 3.08 -5.22 -2.70
C ALA A 61 4.17 -4.15 -2.65
N ALA A 62 5.14 -4.22 -3.57
CA ALA A 62 6.17 -3.20 -3.73
C ALA A 62 6.66 -3.14 -5.19
N SER A 63 7.11 -1.95 -5.62
CA SER A 63 7.73 -1.71 -6.91
C SER A 63 8.92 -0.76 -6.75
N GLY A 64 10.04 -1.02 -7.44
CA GLY A 64 11.21 -0.16 -7.43
C GLY A 64 12.14 -0.31 -6.20
N LEU A 65 11.85 -1.24 -5.28
CA LEU A 65 12.70 -1.54 -4.12
C LEU A 65 13.55 -2.79 -4.36
N SER A 66 14.79 -2.79 -3.91
CA SER A 66 15.69 -3.95 -3.99
C SER A 66 15.23 -5.10 -3.08
N SER A 67 15.60 -6.33 -3.43
CA SER A 67 15.36 -7.51 -2.59
C SER A 67 15.99 -7.38 -1.21
N ALA A 68 17.17 -6.76 -1.12
CA ALA A 68 17.85 -6.49 0.14
C ALA A 68 17.03 -5.56 1.05
N TYR A 69 16.42 -4.52 0.48
CA TYR A 69 15.56 -3.61 1.23
C TYR A 69 14.22 -4.25 1.61
N LEU A 70 13.66 -5.10 0.76
CA LEU A 70 12.42 -5.83 1.06
C LEU A 70 12.61 -6.81 2.23
N ASN A 71 13.78 -7.44 2.31
CA ASN A 71 14.14 -8.43 3.34
C ASN A 71 14.71 -7.82 4.63
N LYS A 72 14.63 -6.49 4.83
CA LYS A 72 15.18 -5.80 6.03
C LYS A 72 14.50 -6.15 7.36
N GLY A 73 13.38 -6.86 7.32
CA GLY A 73 12.59 -7.21 8.48
C GLY A 73 11.20 -6.56 8.52
N PRO A 74 10.38 -6.94 9.51
CA PRO A 74 9.04 -6.41 9.67
C PRO A 74 9.07 -4.95 10.10
N ILE A 75 8.09 -4.16 9.69
CA ILE A 75 7.88 -2.81 10.23
C ILE A 75 7.01 -2.91 11.47
N LEU A 76 7.58 -2.53 12.61
CA LEU A 76 6.89 -2.47 13.88
C LEU A 76 6.29 -1.08 14.07
N VAL A 77 4.97 -1.02 14.29
CA VAL A 77 4.24 0.25 14.43
C VAL A 77 4.78 1.08 15.60
N ALA A 78 5.23 0.41 16.68
CA ALA A 78 5.82 1.07 17.83
C ALA A 78 7.16 1.76 17.52
N GLU A 79 7.95 1.21 16.59
CA GLU A 79 9.29 1.68 16.22
C GLU A 79 9.28 2.64 15.03
N SER A 80 8.19 2.70 14.26
CA SER A 80 8.04 3.61 13.13
C SER A 80 7.08 4.75 13.47
N GLY A 81 7.62 5.88 13.91
CA GLY A 81 6.84 7.09 14.20
C GLY A 81 6.07 7.59 12.98
N LEU A 82 6.69 7.52 11.81
CA LEU A 82 6.09 7.88 10.52
C LEU A 82 4.80 7.10 10.28
N ASP A 83 4.85 5.77 10.37
CA ASP A 83 3.69 4.92 10.10
C ASP A 83 2.62 5.04 11.18
N ARG A 84 3.03 5.14 12.43
CA ARG A 84 2.12 5.35 13.54
C ARG A 84 1.33 6.65 13.39
N LYS A 85 1.95 7.72 12.84
CA LYS A 85 1.26 8.99 12.52
C LYS A 85 0.29 8.79 11.35
N ALA A 86 0.71 8.12 10.27
CA ALA A 86 -0.15 7.86 9.10
C ALA A 86 -1.36 6.98 9.44
N LEU A 87 -1.18 5.97 10.30
CA LEU A 87 -2.27 5.09 10.76
C LEU A 87 -3.36 5.82 11.58
N LYS A 88 -3.11 7.08 11.99
CA LYS A 88 -4.14 7.96 12.57
C LYS A 88 -5.07 8.60 11.52
N GLY A 89 -4.90 8.25 10.24
CA GLY A 89 -5.80 8.62 9.15
C GLY A 89 -5.40 9.88 8.36
N LYS A 90 -4.14 10.34 8.47
CA LYS A 90 -3.66 11.53 7.73
C LYS A 90 -2.36 11.21 6.99
N PRO A 91 -2.15 11.81 5.80
CA PRO A 91 -0.86 11.77 5.12
C PRO A 91 0.27 12.30 6.00
N VAL A 92 1.43 11.69 5.89
CA VAL A 92 2.65 12.12 6.60
C VAL A 92 3.81 12.17 5.60
N PHE A 93 4.50 13.30 5.59
CA PHE A 93 5.69 13.49 4.78
C PHE A 93 6.94 13.45 5.67
N LEU A 94 7.96 12.75 5.21
CA LEU A 94 9.27 12.68 5.81
C LEU A 94 10.31 13.22 4.83
N LYS A 95 11.03 14.24 5.25
CA LYS A 95 11.99 14.95 4.41
C LYS A 95 13.23 14.11 4.12
N ASP A 96 13.74 13.44 5.15
CA ASP A 96 14.95 12.63 5.08
C ASP A 96 14.81 11.35 5.90
N ALA A 97 14.61 10.23 5.21
CA ALA A 97 14.44 8.92 5.82
C ALA A 97 15.75 8.32 6.36
N GLN A 98 16.90 8.87 5.98
CA GLN A 98 18.22 8.34 6.38
C GLN A 98 18.60 8.78 7.79
N THR A 99 18.17 9.98 8.18
CA THR A 99 18.55 10.61 9.44
C THR A 99 17.41 10.78 10.43
N ASP A 100 16.16 10.69 9.99
CA ASP A 100 14.98 10.92 10.81
C ASP A 100 14.70 9.75 11.76
N ARG A 101 14.53 10.05 13.05
CA ARG A 101 14.28 9.06 14.12
C ARG A 101 12.90 8.40 14.02
N ASP A 102 11.96 9.00 13.30
CA ASP A 102 10.64 8.42 13.04
C ASP A 102 10.67 7.32 11.95
N PHE A 103 11.84 7.13 11.31
CA PHE A 103 12.01 6.10 10.29
C PHE A 103 12.81 4.90 10.84
N GLN A 104 12.18 3.76 11.03
CA GLN A 104 12.74 2.57 11.70
C GLN A 104 14.04 2.04 11.08
N TYR A 105 14.25 2.22 9.77
CA TYR A 105 15.39 1.62 9.04
C TYR A 105 16.19 2.69 8.26
N GLY A 106 16.69 3.71 8.95
CA GLY A 106 17.46 4.80 8.34
C GLY A 106 18.69 4.33 7.56
N ASP A 107 19.53 3.46 8.14
CA ASP A 107 20.73 2.91 7.50
C ASP A 107 20.38 2.11 6.23
N LYS A 108 19.27 1.37 6.27
CA LYS A 108 18.79 0.64 5.09
C LYS A 108 18.24 1.58 4.02
N ALA A 109 17.63 2.71 4.42
CA ALA A 109 17.20 3.75 3.50
C ALA A 109 18.41 4.40 2.80
N ALA A 110 19.49 4.66 3.53
CA ALA A 110 20.73 5.19 2.95
C ALA A 110 21.33 4.24 1.92
N THR A 111 21.45 2.95 2.27
CA THR A 111 21.95 1.91 1.35
C THR A 111 21.06 1.75 0.09
N GLU A 112 19.74 1.86 0.25
CA GLU A 112 18.75 1.78 -0.84
C GLU A 112 18.71 3.06 -1.69
N GLY A 113 19.32 4.17 -1.23
CA GLY A 113 19.25 5.47 -1.89
C GLY A 113 17.86 6.10 -1.79
N ILE A 114 17.25 6.01 -0.61
CA ILE A 114 15.97 6.66 -0.29
C ILE A 114 16.24 7.92 0.51
N THR A 115 15.68 9.06 0.07
CA THR A 115 15.77 10.32 0.80
C THR A 115 14.39 10.73 1.35
N SER A 116 13.43 11.12 0.51
CA SER A 116 12.12 11.55 1.03
C SER A 116 11.08 10.44 0.92
N VAL A 117 10.13 10.44 1.86
CA VAL A 117 9.05 9.47 1.92
C VAL A 117 7.72 10.18 2.17
N LEU A 118 6.72 9.90 1.35
CA LEU A 118 5.33 10.26 1.62
C LEU A 118 4.55 8.99 1.95
N VAL A 119 3.81 9.03 3.05
CA VAL A 119 2.95 7.92 3.50
C VAL A 119 1.52 8.38 3.57
N VAL A 120 0.61 7.62 3.00
CA VAL A 120 -0.82 7.81 3.14
C VAL A 120 -1.48 6.56 3.73
N PRO A 121 -2.51 6.70 4.57
CA PRO A 121 -3.23 5.56 5.11
C PRO A 121 -4.15 4.93 4.07
N LEU A 122 -4.32 3.60 4.12
CA LEU A 122 -5.42 2.89 3.48
C LEU A 122 -6.62 2.92 4.42
N LEU A 123 -7.65 3.65 4.08
CA LEU A 123 -8.82 3.83 4.95
C LEU A 123 -10.01 3.00 4.47
N LEU A 124 -10.54 2.17 5.37
CA LEU A 124 -11.81 1.48 5.21
C LEU A 124 -12.74 1.94 6.35
N GLU A 125 -13.89 2.53 6.03
CA GLU A 125 -14.83 3.08 7.04
C GLU A 125 -14.14 3.96 8.09
N LYS A 126 -13.23 4.85 7.65
CA LYS A 126 -12.41 5.75 8.50
C LYS A 126 -11.36 5.05 9.38
N LYS A 127 -11.22 3.73 9.29
CA LYS A 127 -10.19 2.96 10.01
C LYS A 127 -9.02 2.63 9.09
N ALA A 128 -7.81 2.89 9.53
CA ALA A 128 -6.63 2.52 8.75
C ALA A 128 -6.39 1.00 8.81
N ILE A 129 -6.38 0.36 7.65
CA ILE A 129 -6.09 -1.07 7.48
C ILE A 129 -4.69 -1.32 6.95
N GLY A 130 -3.96 -0.27 6.60
CA GLY A 130 -2.63 -0.32 6.04
C GLY A 130 -2.13 1.06 5.66
N ILE A 131 -1.05 1.09 4.91
CA ILE A 131 -0.42 2.31 4.39
C ILE A 131 0.09 2.10 2.97
N LEU A 132 0.12 3.18 2.21
CA LEU A 132 0.80 3.27 0.91
C LEU A 132 1.96 4.28 1.05
N ARG A 133 3.18 3.87 0.69
CA ARG A 133 4.38 4.69 0.76
C ARG A 133 4.96 4.92 -0.63
N VAL A 134 5.36 6.14 -0.91
CA VAL A 134 6.22 6.46 -2.05
C VAL A 134 7.58 6.96 -1.56
N TYR A 135 8.62 6.63 -2.32
CA TYR A 135 10.02 6.88 -1.99
C TYR A 135 10.71 7.64 -3.12
N THR A 136 11.55 8.59 -2.78
CA THR A 136 12.36 9.34 -3.74
C THR A 136 13.86 9.22 -3.44
N GLU A 137 14.68 9.29 -4.48
CA GLU A 137 16.16 9.26 -4.33
C GLU A 137 16.72 10.59 -3.86
N LYS A 138 16.04 11.68 -4.20
CA LYS A 138 16.45 13.04 -3.84
C LYS A 138 15.33 13.68 -3.02
N PHE A 139 15.69 14.70 -2.26
CA PHE A 139 14.69 15.52 -1.58
C PHE A 139 13.64 16.01 -2.59
N ARG A 140 12.38 15.74 -2.28
CA ARG A 140 11.22 16.16 -3.08
C ARG A 140 10.06 16.46 -2.16
N GLU A 141 9.54 17.66 -2.26
CA GLU A 141 8.24 17.99 -1.68
C GLU A 141 7.11 17.53 -2.63
N PHE A 142 6.02 17.10 -2.05
CA PHE A 142 4.86 16.66 -2.80
C PHE A 142 3.79 17.73 -2.80
N SER A 143 3.31 18.09 -3.97
CA SER A 143 2.20 19.04 -4.12
C SER A 143 0.90 18.46 -3.52
N ALA A 144 -0.03 19.35 -3.17
CA ALA A 144 -1.35 18.92 -2.69
C ALA A 144 -2.11 18.02 -3.71
N ARG A 145 -1.82 18.19 -5.02
CA ARG A 145 -2.38 17.35 -6.09
C ARG A 145 -1.81 15.93 -6.03
N GLU A 146 -0.51 15.79 -5.81
CA GLU A 146 0.15 14.48 -5.67
C GLU A 146 -0.30 13.74 -4.42
N VAL A 147 -0.44 14.46 -3.31
CA VAL A 147 -0.96 13.87 -2.06
C VAL A 147 -2.38 13.37 -2.27
N ARG A 148 -3.28 14.18 -2.86
CA ARG A 148 -4.66 13.75 -3.15
C ARG A 148 -4.74 12.58 -4.12
N PHE A 149 -3.87 12.53 -5.14
CA PHE A 149 -3.78 11.38 -6.02
C PHE A 149 -3.42 10.10 -5.25
N LEU A 150 -2.38 10.17 -4.41
CA LEU A 150 -1.95 9.02 -3.64
C LEU A 150 -3.00 8.57 -2.61
N GLU A 151 -3.72 9.51 -1.98
CA GLU A 151 -4.86 9.20 -1.08
C GLU A 151 -5.99 8.51 -1.83
N ALA A 152 -6.32 8.95 -3.05
CA ALA A 152 -7.35 8.31 -3.88
C ALA A 152 -6.95 6.87 -4.26
N VAL A 153 -5.69 6.65 -4.66
CA VAL A 153 -5.16 5.30 -4.93
C VAL A 153 -5.21 4.43 -3.67
N ALA A 154 -4.84 4.97 -2.51
CA ALA A 154 -4.88 4.24 -1.24
C ALA A 154 -6.32 3.82 -0.87
N ASN A 155 -7.31 4.71 -1.06
CA ASN A 155 -8.71 4.41 -0.81
C ASN A 155 -9.25 3.33 -1.77
N LEU A 156 -8.93 3.43 -3.06
CA LEU A 156 -9.28 2.40 -4.04
C LEU A 156 -8.64 1.05 -3.70
N SER A 157 -7.39 1.05 -3.24
CA SER A 157 -6.70 -0.16 -2.78
C SER A 157 -7.37 -0.78 -1.56
N ALA A 158 -7.84 0.03 -0.61
CA ALA A 158 -8.56 -0.45 0.58
C ALA A 158 -9.87 -1.13 0.19
N ILE A 159 -10.64 -0.55 -0.76
CA ILE A 159 -11.89 -1.14 -1.28
C ILE A 159 -11.60 -2.46 -2.00
N ALA A 160 -10.57 -2.52 -2.85
CA ALA A 160 -10.18 -3.74 -3.55
C ALA A 160 -9.84 -4.88 -2.58
N LEU A 161 -9.09 -4.59 -1.53
CA LEU A 161 -8.73 -5.55 -0.48
C LEU A 161 -9.96 -6.06 0.29
N ASP A 162 -10.90 -5.18 0.62
CA ASP A 162 -12.09 -5.58 1.35
C ASP A 162 -13.01 -6.43 0.48
N ASN A 163 -13.21 -6.06 -0.80
CA ASN A 163 -13.97 -6.85 -1.77
C ASN A 163 -13.38 -8.26 -1.93
N ALA A 164 -12.07 -8.40 -2.08
CA ALA A 164 -11.39 -9.68 -2.19
C ALA A 164 -11.54 -10.53 -0.91
N ARG A 165 -11.46 -9.89 0.26
CA ARG A 165 -11.68 -10.56 1.55
C ARG A 165 -13.12 -11.06 1.70
N LEU A 166 -14.11 -10.24 1.33
CA LEU A 166 -15.51 -10.61 1.36
C LEU A 166 -15.81 -11.78 0.41
N HIS A 167 -15.27 -11.71 -0.82
CA HIS A 167 -15.43 -12.78 -1.81
C HIS A 167 -14.88 -14.11 -1.29
N LYS A 168 -13.64 -14.10 -0.74
CA LYS A 168 -13.03 -15.30 -0.16
C LYS A 168 -13.84 -15.87 1.01
N THR A 169 -14.38 -15.00 1.85
CA THR A 169 -15.23 -15.42 2.99
C THR A 169 -16.51 -16.08 2.51
N LEU A 170 -17.19 -15.51 1.49
CA LEU A 170 -18.39 -16.07 0.90
C LEU A 170 -18.12 -17.43 0.24
N GLN A 171 -17.03 -17.53 -0.53
CA GLN A 171 -16.63 -18.78 -1.16
C GLN A 171 -16.39 -19.89 -0.14
N THR A 172 -15.62 -19.61 0.92
CA THR A 172 -15.39 -20.57 2.01
C THR A 172 -16.69 -21.02 2.68
N ARG A 173 -17.63 -20.10 2.90
CA ARG A 173 -18.96 -20.45 3.48
C ARG A 173 -19.78 -21.35 2.55
N CYS A 174 -19.81 -21.05 1.25
CA CYS A 174 -20.49 -21.88 0.24
C CYS A 174 -19.90 -23.29 0.21
N ASP A 175 -18.57 -23.42 0.21
CA ASP A 175 -17.87 -24.71 0.19
C ASP A 175 -18.23 -25.55 1.44
N LEU A 176 -18.25 -24.92 2.62
CA LEU A 176 -18.63 -25.60 3.87
C LEU A 176 -20.11 -26.05 3.85
N MET A 177 -21.01 -25.23 3.34
CA MET A 177 -22.44 -25.60 3.22
C MET A 177 -22.63 -26.77 2.25
N THR A 178 -21.93 -26.78 1.14
CA THR A 178 -21.96 -27.85 0.14
C THR A 178 -21.42 -29.16 0.74
N ALA A 179 -20.28 -29.11 1.44
CA ALA A 179 -19.68 -30.27 2.09
C ALA A 179 -20.60 -30.85 3.20
N HIS A 180 -21.37 -29.99 3.88
CA HIS A 180 -22.32 -30.45 4.91
C HIS A 180 -23.52 -31.15 4.28
N LYS A 181 -24.03 -30.68 3.14
CA LYS A 181 -25.14 -31.29 2.43
C LYS A 181 -24.83 -32.72 1.97
N TYR A 182 -23.66 -32.96 1.39
CA TYR A 182 -23.23 -34.29 0.97
C TYR A 182 -23.07 -35.30 2.13
N ARG A 183 -22.76 -34.83 3.36
CA ARG A 183 -22.68 -35.70 4.56
C ARG A 183 -24.03 -36.16 5.10
N ILE A 184 -25.10 -35.43 4.81
CA ILE A 184 -26.45 -35.76 5.28
C ILE A 184 -27.14 -36.74 4.31
N ASP A 185 -26.80 -36.67 3.02
CA ASP A 185 -27.40 -37.52 1.99
C ASP A 185 -26.79 -38.94 1.93
N ASP A 186 -25.63 -39.17 2.58
CA ASP A 186 -24.94 -40.48 2.64
C ASP A 186 -25.23 -41.31 3.90
N ASN A 187 -26.20 -40.91 4.75
CA ASN A 187 -26.68 -41.62 5.93
C ASN A 187 -28.17 -41.96 5.80
#